data_e38f9d6c77c34dc11db941739149b432
#
_entry.id   e38f9d6c77c34dc11db941739149b432
#
_cell.length_a   1.000
_cell.length_b   1.000
_cell.length_c   1.000
_cell.angle_alpha   90.00
_cell.angle_beta   90.00
_cell.angle_gamma   90.00
#
_symmetry.space_group_name_H-M   'P 1'
#
loop_
_entity.id
_entity.type
_entity.pdbx_description
1 polymer ?
#
loop_
_entity_poly.entity_id
_entity_poly.type
_entity_poly.pdbx_seq_one_letter_code
_entity_poly.pdbx_strand_id
1 'polypeptide(L)'
;MVALAAAVGQIVRHSCARRHLNQLGTTAVAAVVASLMYLFVAKGLAMVGIIDSPTFTTGYVASVLFLIPGFPLFSSLLDLSRFDLFSGLSRLCYATTVICTATMAATAVSLITGLQPLPPDPATPNLLWYLEATGATIVGIAGFAILFNSSRRMAITATTIGTVANMVRLVCAEAGLQPQFAAFIGALVVGLLGALLTKRISIPRITITVPASVVMIPGTAIYRTVYYLNSGDIDSGVGTAASASLSIIAIGAGLVVARMLTDPDWTFGRHIDLRKNVDDR
;
A
#
# COMPACT_ATOMS: atom_id res chain seq x y z
N MET A 1 5.17 18.67 4.01
CA MET A 1 3.88 18.81 3.31
C MET A 1 3.03 17.53 3.41
N VAL A 2 3.46 16.42 2.78
CA VAL A 2 2.71 15.14 2.75
C VAL A 2 2.30 14.66 4.14
N ALA A 3 3.25 14.61 5.08
CA ALA A 3 2.99 14.13 6.44
C ALA A 3 1.93 14.99 7.18
N LEU A 4 1.98 16.30 7.00
CA LEU A 4 1.01 17.23 7.61
C LEU A 4 -0.38 17.05 6.99
N ALA A 5 -0.46 16.93 5.67
CA ALA A 5 -1.72 16.69 4.96
C ALA A 5 -2.35 15.35 5.35
N ALA A 6 -1.55 14.28 5.39
CA ALA A 6 -1.98 12.96 5.83
C ALA A 6 -2.41 12.96 7.31
N ALA A 7 -1.70 13.68 8.20
CA ALA A 7 -2.07 13.80 9.61
C ALA A 7 -3.43 14.51 9.78
N VAL A 8 -3.66 15.61 9.08
CA VAL A 8 -4.95 16.32 9.10
C VAL A 8 -6.06 15.42 8.54
N GLY A 9 -5.82 14.74 7.41
CA GLY A 9 -6.76 13.77 6.85
C GLY A 9 -7.10 12.64 7.84
N GLN A 10 -6.12 12.12 8.56
CA GLN A 10 -6.33 11.08 9.57
C GLN A 10 -7.11 11.58 10.80
N ILE A 11 -6.87 12.81 11.25
CA ILE A 11 -7.64 13.45 12.31
C ILE A 11 -9.12 13.58 11.90
N VAL A 12 -9.38 14.03 10.67
CA VAL A 12 -10.74 14.13 10.13
C VAL A 12 -11.38 12.75 10.05
N ARG A 13 -10.66 11.75 9.50
CA ARG A 13 -11.13 10.36 9.45
C ARG A 13 -11.53 9.85 10.83
N HIS A 14 -10.70 10.07 11.84
CA HIS A 14 -10.98 9.66 13.21
C HIS A 14 -12.18 10.38 13.81
N SER A 15 -12.29 11.69 13.57
CA SER A 15 -13.41 12.51 14.05
C SER A 15 -14.74 12.09 13.42
N CYS A 16 -14.75 11.81 12.10
CA CYS A 16 -15.92 11.31 11.40
C CYS A 16 -16.33 9.91 11.90
N ALA A 17 -15.36 9.01 12.11
CA ALA A 17 -15.59 7.68 12.64
C ALA A 17 -16.21 7.73 14.06
N ARG A 18 -15.77 8.65 14.91
CA ARG A 18 -16.36 8.86 16.25
C ARG A 18 -17.81 9.32 16.20
N ARG A 19 -18.24 9.97 15.12
CA ARG A 19 -19.62 10.40 14.88
C ARG A 19 -20.47 9.35 14.17
N HIS A 20 -19.97 8.11 14.07
CA HIS A 20 -20.64 6.98 13.41
C HIS A 20 -21.03 7.23 11.94
N LEU A 21 -20.30 8.11 11.24
CA LEU A 21 -20.49 8.31 9.81
C LEU A 21 -20.11 7.04 9.03
N ASN A 22 -20.79 6.84 7.90
CA ASN A 22 -20.49 5.74 6.99
C ASN A 22 -19.01 5.74 6.60
N GLN A 23 -18.39 4.56 6.59
CA GLN A 23 -16.95 4.42 6.36
C GLN A 23 -16.50 4.95 5.00
N LEU A 24 -17.30 4.76 3.94
CA LEU A 24 -16.97 5.28 2.61
C LEU A 24 -17.06 6.81 2.59
N GLY A 25 -18.09 7.38 3.18
CA GLY A 25 -18.21 8.83 3.34
C GLY A 25 -17.04 9.42 4.15
N THR A 26 -16.68 8.76 5.25
CA THR A 26 -15.51 9.15 6.05
C THR A 26 -14.21 9.10 5.23
N THR A 27 -14.04 8.09 4.38
CA THR A 27 -12.88 7.95 3.50
C THR A 27 -12.85 9.05 2.45
N ALA A 28 -13.98 9.34 1.80
CA ALA A 28 -14.09 10.42 0.81
C ALA A 28 -13.76 11.79 1.41
N VAL A 29 -14.37 12.13 2.55
CA VAL A 29 -14.10 13.40 3.24
C VAL A 29 -12.63 13.51 3.67
N ALA A 30 -12.06 12.45 4.22
CA ALA A 30 -10.64 12.43 4.62
C ALA A 30 -9.71 12.62 3.41
N ALA A 31 -10.04 12.00 2.26
CA ALA A 31 -9.27 12.16 1.02
C ALA A 31 -9.33 13.61 0.51
N VAL A 32 -10.53 14.21 0.46
CA VAL A 32 -10.72 15.60 0.03
C VAL A 32 -9.93 16.55 0.94
N VAL A 33 -10.06 16.40 2.25
CA VAL A 33 -9.38 17.29 3.22
C VAL A 33 -7.85 17.13 3.14
N ALA A 34 -7.33 15.89 3.04
CA ALA A 34 -5.89 15.66 2.89
C ALA A 34 -5.37 16.29 1.59
N SER A 35 -6.10 16.12 0.48
CA SER A 35 -5.77 16.70 -0.82
C SER A 35 -5.74 18.23 -0.79
N LEU A 36 -6.79 18.85 -0.24
CA LEU A 36 -6.86 20.30 -0.11
C LEU A 36 -5.79 20.88 0.82
N MET A 37 -5.54 20.20 1.94
CA MET A 37 -4.50 20.61 2.89
C MET A 37 -3.11 20.53 2.25
N TYR A 38 -2.84 19.48 1.47
CA TYR A 38 -1.59 19.39 0.71
C TYR A 38 -1.42 20.58 -0.24
N LEU A 39 -2.46 20.89 -1.02
CA LEU A 39 -2.46 22.01 -1.96
C LEU A 39 -2.28 23.36 -1.28
N PHE A 40 -2.96 23.57 -0.17
CA PHE A 40 -2.86 24.80 0.61
C PHE A 40 -1.41 25.04 1.07
N VAL A 41 -0.78 24.01 1.66
CA VAL A 41 0.60 24.11 2.11
C VAL A 41 1.56 24.26 0.94
N ALA A 42 1.36 23.50 -0.15
CA ALA A 42 2.20 23.55 -1.33
C ALA A 42 2.18 24.93 -2.01
N LYS A 43 0.98 25.49 -2.22
CA LYS A 43 0.82 26.85 -2.77
C LYS A 43 1.40 27.92 -1.84
N GLY A 44 1.21 27.79 -0.53
CA GLY A 44 1.78 28.71 0.45
C GLY A 44 3.31 28.73 0.40
N LEU A 45 3.96 27.58 0.31
CA LEU A 45 5.41 27.47 0.20
C LEU A 45 5.95 27.96 -1.15
N ALA A 46 5.17 27.79 -2.23
CA ALA A 46 5.53 28.34 -3.54
C ALA A 46 5.48 29.87 -3.56
N MET A 47 4.49 30.47 -2.91
CA MET A 47 4.39 31.93 -2.81
C MET A 47 5.59 32.56 -2.05
N VAL A 48 6.19 31.82 -1.15
CA VAL A 48 7.39 32.23 -0.40
C VAL A 48 8.69 31.87 -1.15
N GLY A 49 8.60 31.23 -2.33
CA GLY A 49 9.78 30.86 -3.15
C GLY A 49 10.61 29.70 -2.59
N ILE A 50 10.02 28.87 -1.70
CA ILE A 50 10.72 27.74 -1.09
C ILE A 50 10.68 26.50 -2.00
N ILE A 51 9.68 26.40 -2.88
CA ILE A 51 9.45 25.22 -3.73
C ILE A 51 9.01 25.65 -5.13
N ASP A 52 9.55 24.99 -6.16
CA ASP A 52 9.13 25.16 -7.54
C ASP A 52 7.86 24.35 -7.86
N SER A 53 6.99 24.87 -8.74
CA SER A 53 5.68 24.32 -9.05
C SER A 53 5.63 22.86 -9.57
N PRO A 54 6.65 22.29 -10.26
CA PRO A 54 6.62 20.91 -10.74
C PRO A 54 6.63 19.85 -9.63
N THR A 55 7.14 20.18 -8.45
CA THR A 55 7.27 19.24 -7.31
C THR A 55 5.95 18.91 -6.63
N PHE A 56 4.84 19.60 -6.98
CA PHE A 56 3.56 19.46 -6.29
C PHE A 56 2.81 18.17 -6.61
N THR A 57 2.98 17.64 -7.82
CA THR A 57 2.12 16.56 -8.32
C THR A 57 2.38 15.21 -7.63
N THR A 58 3.63 14.85 -7.40
CA THR A 58 4.00 13.57 -6.78
C THR A 58 3.58 13.50 -5.29
N GLY A 59 3.81 14.58 -4.53
CA GLY A 59 3.43 14.66 -3.13
C GLY A 59 1.91 14.70 -2.91
N TYR A 60 1.16 15.22 -3.87
CA TYR A 60 -0.31 15.24 -3.83
C TYR A 60 -0.88 13.82 -3.70
N VAL A 61 -0.45 12.92 -4.57
CA VAL A 61 -0.88 11.51 -4.53
C VAL A 61 -0.47 10.87 -3.20
N ALA A 62 0.77 11.12 -2.74
CA ALA A 62 1.27 10.57 -1.50
C ALA A 62 0.44 10.99 -0.27
N SER A 63 -0.19 12.17 -0.30
CA SER A 63 -0.99 12.69 0.82
C SER A 63 -2.25 11.89 1.13
N VAL A 64 -2.75 11.08 0.18
CA VAL A 64 -3.97 10.24 0.35
C VAL A 64 -3.67 8.75 0.49
N LEU A 65 -2.41 8.31 0.32
CA LEU A 65 -2.06 6.88 0.37
C LEU A 65 -2.32 6.22 1.73
N PHE A 66 -2.39 6.99 2.81
CA PHE A 66 -2.73 6.46 4.15
C PHE A 66 -4.15 5.87 4.23
N LEU A 67 -5.01 6.18 3.26
CA LEU A 67 -6.38 5.63 3.17
C LEU A 67 -6.43 4.24 2.55
N ILE A 68 -5.35 3.79 1.89
CA ILE A 68 -5.31 2.46 1.28
C ILE A 68 -5.38 1.39 2.36
N PRO A 69 -6.38 0.51 2.32
CA PRO A 69 -6.58 -0.53 3.33
C PRO A 69 -5.64 -1.72 3.09
N GLY A 70 -4.34 -1.53 3.31
CA GLY A 70 -3.30 -2.52 3.02
C GLY A 70 -3.50 -3.84 3.77
N PHE A 71 -3.99 -3.80 5.02
CA PHE A 71 -4.22 -5.02 5.79
C PHE A 71 -5.34 -5.89 5.18
N PRO A 72 -6.55 -5.40 4.89
CA PRO A 72 -7.57 -6.15 4.17
C PRO A 72 -7.10 -6.64 2.80
N LEU A 73 -6.36 -5.83 2.07
CA LEU A 73 -5.87 -6.17 0.73
C LEU A 73 -4.94 -7.40 0.76
N PHE A 74 -3.93 -7.41 1.62
CA PHE A 74 -3.01 -8.56 1.70
C PHE A 74 -3.63 -9.77 2.39
N SER A 75 -4.47 -9.57 3.42
CA SER A 75 -5.17 -10.69 4.03
C SER A 75 -6.14 -11.37 3.05
N SER A 76 -6.80 -10.61 2.16
CA SER A 76 -7.64 -11.20 1.12
C SER A 76 -6.86 -12.11 0.17
N LEU A 77 -5.67 -11.71 -0.26
CA LEU A 77 -4.83 -12.53 -1.15
C LEU A 77 -4.36 -13.81 -0.44
N LEU A 78 -4.03 -13.72 0.84
CA LEU A 78 -3.66 -14.90 1.65
C LEU A 78 -4.85 -15.84 1.86
N ASP A 79 -6.05 -15.32 2.11
CA ASP A 79 -7.26 -16.13 2.25
C ASP A 79 -7.64 -16.81 0.93
N LEU A 80 -7.59 -16.08 -0.19
CA LEU A 80 -7.83 -16.64 -1.53
C LEU A 80 -6.84 -17.76 -1.86
N SER A 81 -5.58 -17.63 -1.46
CA SER A 81 -4.58 -18.68 -1.68
C SER A 81 -4.82 -19.94 -0.84
N ARG A 82 -5.64 -19.84 0.21
CA ARG A 82 -6.11 -20.97 1.04
C ARG A 82 -7.45 -21.54 0.59
N PHE A 83 -8.00 -21.06 -0.52
CA PHE A 83 -9.35 -21.36 -0.98
C PHE A 83 -10.47 -20.94 -0.01
N ASP A 84 -10.19 -20.06 0.96
CA ASP A 84 -11.21 -19.37 1.73
C ASP A 84 -11.79 -18.25 0.87
N LEU A 85 -12.57 -18.64 -0.12
CA LEU A 85 -13.08 -17.73 -1.16
C LEU A 85 -14.02 -16.68 -0.59
N PHE A 86 -14.84 -17.03 0.39
CA PHE A 86 -15.81 -16.12 0.97
C PHE A 86 -15.14 -14.99 1.75
N SER A 87 -14.23 -15.32 2.67
CA SER A 87 -13.47 -14.33 3.44
C SER A 87 -12.55 -13.50 2.56
N GLY A 88 -11.84 -14.16 1.63
CA GLY A 88 -10.92 -13.51 0.71
C GLY A 88 -11.62 -12.52 -0.22
N LEU A 89 -12.73 -12.93 -0.86
CA LEU A 89 -13.48 -12.07 -1.76
C LEU A 89 -14.14 -10.89 -1.03
N SER A 90 -14.73 -11.14 0.14
CA SER A 90 -15.35 -10.07 0.95
C SER A 90 -14.34 -8.98 1.33
N ARG A 91 -13.13 -9.37 1.76
CA ARG A 91 -12.05 -8.42 2.09
C ARG A 91 -11.52 -7.71 0.86
N LEU A 92 -11.41 -8.40 -0.28
CA LEU A 92 -10.96 -7.80 -1.53
C LEU A 92 -11.97 -6.77 -2.03
N CYS A 93 -13.27 -7.09 -2.06
CA CYS A 93 -14.33 -6.16 -2.44
C CYS A 93 -14.33 -4.92 -1.52
N TYR A 94 -14.21 -5.13 -0.21
CA TYR A 94 -14.09 -4.04 0.75
C TYR A 94 -12.88 -3.15 0.45
N ALA A 95 -11.70 -3.74 0.29
CA ALA A 95 -10.47 -2.99 0.01
C ALA A 95 -10.58 -2.20 -1.30
N THR A 96 -11.09 -2.82 -2.36
CA THR A 96 -11.30 -2.17 -3.66
C THR A 96 -12.28 -1.01 -3.56
N THR A 97 -13.39 -1.17 -2.85
CA THR A 97 -14.38 -0.10 -2.67
C THR A 97 -13.80 1.10 -1.93
N VAL A 98 -13.03 0.88 -0.86
CA VAL A 98 -12.34 1.95 -0.12
C VAL A 98 -11.29 2.65 -1.00
N ILE A 99 -10.50 1.90 -1.76
CA ILE A 99 -9.49 2.43 -2.67
C ILE A 99 -10.16 3.30 -3.76
N CYS A 100 -11.20 2.79 -4.40
CA CYS A 100 -11.95 3.53 -5.42
C CYS A 100 -12.53 4.84 -4.85
N THR A 101 -13.13 4.77 -3.65
CA THR A 101 -13.70 5.95 -3.00
C THR A 101 -12.63 7.02 -2.70
N ALA A 102 -11.49 6.61 -2.13
CA ALA A 102 -10.39 7.53 -1.80
C ALA A 102 -9.79 8.17 -3.05
N THR A 103 -9.54 7.36 -4.09
CA THR A 103 -8.92 7.83 -5.33
C THR A 103 -9.87 8.69 -6.16
N MET A 104 -11.16 8.37 -6.22
CA MET A 104 -12.17 9.23 -6.87
C MET A 104 -12.29 10.58 -6.18
N ALA A 105 -12.34 10.62 -4.85
CA ALA A 105 -12.40 11.86 -4.09
C ALA A 105 -11.14 12.73 -4.34
N ALA A 106 -9.95 12.14 -4.33
CA ALA A 106 -8.71 12.82 -4.65
C ALA A 106 -8.68 13.29 -6.12
N THR A 107 -9.15 12.46 -7.07
CA THR A 107 -9.21 12.83 -8.49
C THR A 107 -10.17 14.00 -8.72
N ALA A 108 -11.31 14.04 -8.03
CA ALA A 108 -12.24 15.17 -8.12
C ALA A 108 -11.56 16.50 -7.72
N VAL A 109 -10.79 16.51 -6.62
CA VAL A 109 -10.01 17.68 -6.21
C VAL A 109 -8.94 18.02 -7.24
N SER A 110 -8.26 17.02 -7.80
CA SER A 110 -7.24 17.19 -8.83
C SER A 110 -7.80 17.84 -10.10
N LEU A 111 -8.95 17.36 -10.60
CA LEU A 111 -9.62 17.92 -11.77
C LEU A 111 -10.06 19.36 -11.55
N ILE A 112 -10.64 19.68 -10.38
CA ILE A 112 -11.06 21.05 -10.05
C ILE A 112 -9.87 22.01 -9.95
N THR A 113 -8.72 21.52 -9.47
CA THR A 113 -7.52 22.34 -9.26
C THR A 113 -6.55 22.36 -10.43
N GLY A 114 -6.84 21.59 -11.51
CA GLY A 114 -6.00 21.49 -12.69
C GLY A 114 -4.68 20.73 -12.48
N LEU A 115 -4.56 19.97 -11.39
CA LEU A 115 -3.38 19.16 -11.11
C LEU A 115 -3.38 17.87 -11.93
N GLN A 116 -2.27 17.61 -12.61
CA GLN A 116 -2.07 16.35 -13.34
C GLN A 116 -1.10 15.44 -12.57
N PRO A 117 -1.41 14.15 -12.38
CA PRO A 117 -0.51 13.22 -11.72
C PRO A 117 0.56 12.71 -12.70
N LEU A 118 1.47 13.58 -13.07
CA LEU A 118 2.59 13.24 -13.94
C LEU A 118 3.42 12.09 -13.33
N PRO A 119 3.95 11.18 -14.15
CA PRO A 119 4.93 10.22 -13.66
C PRO A 119 6.14 10.99 -13.11
N PRO A 120 6.74 10.51 -12.00
CA PRO A 120 7.99 11.10 -11.54
C PRO A 120 9.06 10.94 -12.62
N ASP A 121 9.95 11.91 -12.70
CA ASP A 121 11.12 11.80 -13.56
C ASP A 121 11.91 10.54 -13.21
N PRO A 122 12.50 9.85 -14.20
CA PRO A 122 13.32 8.69 -13.92
C PRO A 122 14.47 9.10 -13.00
N ALA A 123 14.48 8.53 -11.80
CA ALA A 123 15.55 8.77 -10.84
C ALA A 123 16.85 8.17 -11.37
N THR A 124 17.95 8.90 -11.28
CA THR A 124 19.29 8.33 -11.47
C THR A 124 19.74 7.76 -10.12
N PRO A 125 19.76 6.43 -9.94
CA PRO A 125 20.11 5.83 -8.66
C PRO A 125 21.57 6.10 -8.34
N ASN A 126 21.79 6.82 -7.26
CA ASN A 126 23.10 7.06 -6.66
C ASN A 126 23.04 6.69 -5.17
N LEU A 127 24.16 6.72 -4.47
CA LEU A 127 24.21 6.37 -3.05
C LEU A 127 23.26 7.24 -2.22
N LEU A 128 23.17 8.52 -2.53
CA LEU A 128 22.27 9.45 -1.80
C LEU A 128 20.81 9.06 -2.00
N TRP A 129 20.41 8.74 -3.22
CA TRP A 129 19.05 8.27 -3.53
C TRP A 129 18.68 7.00 -2.72
N TYR A 130 19.61 6.03 -2.62
CA TYR A 130 19.38 4.83 -1.80
C TYR A 130 19.27 5.15 -0.31
N LEU A 131 20.04 6.10 0.21
CA LEU A 131 19.93 6.53 1.60
C LEU A 131 18.58 7.23 1.87
N GLU A 132 18.16 8.12 0.98
CA GLU A 132 16.85 8.79 1.06
C GLU A 132 15.70 7.78 0.96
N ALA A 133 15.75 6.85 0.01
CA ALA A 133 14.77 5.79 -0.16
C ALA A 133 14.71 4.88 1.07
N THR A 134 15.85 4.57 1.69
CA THR A 134 15.91 3.80 2.94
C THR A 134 15.26 4.57 4.08
N GLY A 135 15.60 5.83 4.27
CA GLY A 135 15.01 6.69 5.30
C GLY A 135 13.49 6.84 5.13
N ALA A 136 13.04 7.11 3.89
CA ALA A 136 11.62 7.20 3.57
C ALA A 136 10.89 5.88 3.81
N THR A 137 11.51 4.74 3.49
CA THR A 137 10.94 3.41 3.72
C THR A 137 10.78 3.12 5.21
N ILE A 138 11.79 3.43 6.03
CA ILE A 138 11.74 3.28 7.50
C ILE A 138 10.55 4.08 8.07
N VAL A 139 10.47 5.36 7.72
CA VAL A 139 9.40 6.25 8.20
C VAL A 139 8.03 5.77 7.71
N GLY A 140 7.93 5.36 6.44
CA GLY A 140 6.69 4.86 5.85
C GLY A 140 6.17 3.61 6.54
N ILE A 141 7.01 2.59 6.71
CA ILE A 141 6.60 1.32 7.36
C ILE A 141 6.28 1.55 8.84
N ALA A 142 7.09 2.33 9.55
CA ALA A 142 6.82 2.68 10.95
C ALA A 142 5.48 3.41 11.09
N GLY A 143 5.17 4.34 10.18
CA GLY A 143 3.89 5.04 10.12
C GLY A 143 2.71 4.08 9.90
N PHE A 144 2.81 3.15 8.97
CA PHE A 144 1.78 2.12 8.75
C PHE A 144 1.66 1.16 9.95
N ALA A 145 2.76 0.78 10.58
CA ALA A 145 2.72 -0.06 11.77
C ALA A 145 1.97 0.63 12.94
N ILE A 146 2.17 1.93 13.13
CA ILE A 146 1.40 2.73 14.08
C ILE A 146 -0.08 2.80 13.67
N LEU A 147 -0.37 3.03 12.40
CA LEU A 147 -1.73 3.09 11.87
C LEU A 147 -2.49 1.77 12.08
N PHE A 148 -1.79 0.64 12.02
CA PHE A 148 -2.33 -0.70 12.30
C PHE A 148 -2.33 -1.06 13.80
N ASN A 149 -2.02 -0.11 14.67
CA ASN A 149 -1.97 -0.31 16.12
C ASN A 149 -1.02 -1.44 16.54
N SER A 150 0.10 -1.57 15.84
CA SER A 150 1.13 -2.57 16.13
C SER A 150 1.87 -2.25 17.43
N SER A 151 2.19 -3.29 18.22
CA SER A 151 3.07 -3.11 19.37
C SER A 151 4.47 -2.64 18.95
N ARG A 152 5.23 -2.04 19.86
CA ARG A 152 6.60 -1.56 19.56
C ARG A 152 7.49 -2.65 18.95
N ARG A 153 7.41 -3.88 19.49
CA ARG A 153 8.19 -5.01 18.97
C ARG A 153 7.77 -5.38 17.54
N MET A 154 6.46 -5.43 17.27
CA MET A 154 5.93 -5.69 15.93
C MET A 154 6.34 -4.59 14.95
N ALA A 155 6.22 -3.31 15.34
CA ALA A 155 6.57 -2.18 14.51
C ALA A 155 8.05 -2.16 14.14
N ILE A 156 8.95 -2.35 15.10
CA ILE A 156 10.41 -2.41 14.86
C ILE A 156 10.73 -3.58 13.92
N THR A 157 10.20 -4.76 14.19
CA THR A 157 10.46 -5.95 13.36
C THR A 157 9.93 -5.77 11.93
N ALA A 158 8.70 -5.27 11.78
CA ALA A 158 8.12 -5.01 10.46
C ALA A 158 8.91 -3.94 9.70
N THR A 159 9.35 -2.88 10.37
CA THR A 159 10.15 -1.81 9.76
C THR A 159 11.50 -2.34 9.28
N THR A 160 12.20 -3.11 10.10
CA THR A 160 13.50 -3.69 9.72
C THR A 160 13.37 -4.64 8.52
N ILE A 161 12.43 -5.60 8.59
CA ILE A 161 12.20 -6.56 7.50
C ILE A 161 11.77 -5.86 6.23
N GLY A 162 10.80 -4.95 6.34
CA GLY A 162 10.23 -4.25 5.18
C GLY A 162 11.24 -3.31 4.52
N THR A 163 12.12 -2.68 5.30
CA THR A 163 13.20 -1.85 4.76
C THR A 163 14.19 -2.69 3.94
N VAL A 164 14.68 -3.80 4.49
CA VAL A 164 15.58 -4.70 3.75
C VAL A 164 14.90 -5.20 2.47
N ALA A 165 13.67 -5.67 2.57
CA ALA A 165 12.92 -6.21 1.43
C ALA A 165 12.62 -5.15 0.36
N ASN A 166 12.29 -3.92 0.76
CA ASN A 166 12.03 -2.84 -0.19
C ASN A 166 13.32 -2.39 -0.89
N MET A 167 14.46 -2.40 -0.19
CA MET A 167 15.76 -2.15 -0.83
C MET A 167 16.10 -3.23 -1.86
N VAL A 168 15.87 -4.50 -1.53
CA VAL A 168 16.03 -5.60 -2.51
C VAL A 168 15.12 -5.37 -3.73
N ARG A 169 13.84 -5.02 -3.52
CA ARG A 169 12.91 -4.69 -4.60
C ARG A 169 13.42 -3.55 -5.49
N LEU A 170 13.93 -2.46 -4.89
CA LEU A 170 14.47 -1.32 -5.63
C LEU A 170 15.70 -1.71 -6.45
N VAL A 171 16.65 -2.45 -5.86
CA VAL A 171 17.82 -2.95 -6.58
C VAL A 171 17.42 -3.87 -7.75
N CYS A 172 16.43 -4.76 -7.56
CA CYS A 172 15.92 -5.60 -8.64
C CYS A 172 15.29 -4.77 -9.77
N ALA A 173 14.54 -3.73 -9.44
CA ALA A 173 13.94 -2.84 -10.42
C ALA A 173 15.01 -2.07 -11.23
N GLU A 174 16.05 -1.57 -10.57
CA GLU A 174 17.19 -0.91 -11.20
C GLU A 174 18.01 -1.87 -12.09
N ALA A 175 18.08 -3.14 -11.71
CA ALA A 175 18.70 -4.19 -12.54
C ALA A 175 17.88 -4.53 -13.80
N GLY A 176 16.76 -3.83 -14.06
CA GLY A 176 15.93 -3.99 -15.24
C GLY A 176 14.80 -5.03 -15.09
N LEU A 177 14.55 -5.55 -13.89
CA LEU A 177 13.38 -6.39 -13.68
C LEU A 177 12.09 -5.55 -13.77
N GLN A 178 11.06 -6.13 -14.39
CA GLN A 178 9.76 -5.49 -14.41
C GLN A 178 9.24 -5.26 -12.97
N PRO A 179 8.50 -4.16 -12.72
CA PRO A 179 8.04 -3.78 -11.37
C PRO A 179 7.31 -4.90 -10.62
N GLN A 180 6.56 -5.75 -11.34
CA GLN A 180 5.82 -6.86 -10.77
C GLN A 180 6.75 -7.95 -10.21
N PHE A 181 7.81 -8.32 -10.96
CA PHE A 181 8.80 -9.30 -10.50
C PHE A 181 9.64 -8.76 -9.35
N ALA A 182 10.04 -7.50 -9.41
CA ALA A 182 10.72 -6.85 -8.29
C ALA A 182 9.84 -6.84 -7.03
N ALA A 183 8.55 -6.55 -7.15
CA ALA A 183 7.58 -6.58 -6.06
C ALA A 183 7.39 -8.00 -5.49
N PHE A 184 7.33 -9.02 -6.35
CA PHE A 184 7.30 -10.43 -5.93
C PHE A 184 8.51 -10.80 -5.10
N ILE A 185 9.73 -10.47 -5.56
CA ILE A 185 10.98 -10.76 -4.85
C ILE A 185 11.00 -10.03 -3.49
N GLY A 186 10.65 -8.75 -3.47
CA GLY A 186 10.54 -8.00 -2.22
C GLY A 186 9.59 -8.64 -1.21
N ALA A 187 8.40 -9.03 -1.65
CA ALA A 187 7.41 -9.69 -0.81
C ALA A 187 7.84 -11.10 -0.36
N LEU A 188 8.53 -11.84 -1.22
CA LEU A 188 9.15 -13.13 -0.88
C LEU A 188 10.17 -12.95 0.27
N VAL A 189 11.03 -11.93 0.18
CA VAL A 189 12.01 -11.59 1.23
C VAL A 189 11.29 -11.23 2.54
N VAL A 190 10.22 -10.39 2.49
CA VAL A 190 9.39 -10.09 3.68
C VAL A 190 8.88 -11.38 4.31
N GLY A 191 8.33 -12.27 3.50
CA GLY A 191 7.75 -13.51 3.97
C GLY A 191 8.78 -14.47 4.59
N LEU A 192 9.96 -14.62 4.00
CA LEU A 192 11.04 -15.48 4.49
C LEU A 192 11.64 -14.92 5.79
N LEU A 193 12.01 -13.64 5.82
CA LEU A 193 12.54 -12.99 7.02
C LEU A 193 11.49 -12.97 8.15
N GLY A 194 10.22 -12.74 7.80
CA GLY A 194 9.10 -12.84 8.75
C GLY A 194 9.00 -14.22 9.39
N ALA A 195 9.16 -15.31 8.61
CA ALA A 195 9.15 -16.66 9.15
C ALA A 195 10.30 -16.96 10.10
N LEU A 196 11.50 -16.46 9.79
CA LEU A 196 12.68 -16.65 10.64
C LEU A 196 12.54 -15.94 12.00
N LEU A 197 12.06 -14.72 11.97
CA LEU A 197 11.97 -13.88 13.17
C LEU A 197 10.76 -14.24 14.04
N THR A 198 9.60 -14.55 13.45
CA THR A 198 8.39 -14.90 14.23
C THR A 198 8.56 -16.15 15.08
N LYS A 199 9.37 -17.13 14.62
CA LYS A 199 9.71 -18.32 15.42
C LYS A 199 10.47 -17.97 16.72
N ARG A 200 11.23 -16.87 16.73
CA ARG A 200 12.03 -16.43 17.90
C ARG A 200 11.26 -15.53 18.86
N ILE A 201 10.30 -14.77 18.37
CA ILE A 201 9.63 -13.72 19.15
C ILE A 201 8.15 -14.01 19.48
N SER A 202 7.63 -15.18 19.07
CA SER A 202 6.27 -15.64 19.36
C SER A 202 5.18 -14.63 18.97
N ILE A 203 5.36 -13.94 17.84
CA ILE A 203 4.41 -12.97 17.28
C ILE A 203 3.73 -13.57 16.05
N PRO A 204 2.42 -13.37 15.83
CA PRO A 204 1.75 -13.83 14.62
C PRO A 204 2.40 -13.27 13.36
N ARG A 205 2.71 -14.13 12.39
CA ARG A 205 3.45 -13.76 11.17
C ARG A 205 2.79 -12.63 10.38
N ILE A 206 1.45 -12.67 10.26
CA ILE A 206 0.68 -11.68 9.49
C ILE A 206 0.82 -10.26 10.03
N THR A 207 0.97 -10.09 11.35
CA THR A 207 1.10 -8.78 12.00
C THR A 207 2.43 -8.09 11.72
N ILE A 208 3.41 -8.83 11.19
CA ILE A 208 4.72 -8.32 10.77
C ILE A 208 4.77 -8.20 9.25
N THR A 209 4.35 -9.24 8.53
CA THR A 209 4.50 -9.28 7.07
C THR A 209 3.61 -8.28 6.35
N VAL A 210 2.40 -8.01 6.86
CA VAL A 210 1.49 -7.05 6.24
C VAL A 210 2.02 -5.62 6.32
N PRO A 211 2.36 -5.05 7.49
CA PRO A 211 2.94 -3.71 7.55
C PRO A 211 4.24 -3.58 6.75
N ALA A 212 5.09 -4.63 6.77
CA ALA A 212 6.34 -4.65 6.02
C ALA A 212 6.15 -4.58 4.50
N SER A 213 5.03 -5.11 3.98
CA SER A 213 4.74 -5.16 2.54
C SER A 213 3.97 -3.94 2.03
N VAL A 214 3.31 -3.18 2.90
CA VAL A 214 2.40 -2.07 2.48
C VAL A 214 3.12 -1.01 1.66
N VAL A 215 4.39 -0.73 1.95
CA VAL A 215 5.19 0.25 1.20
C VAL A 215 5.39 -0.14 -0.26
N MET A 216 5.21 -1.42 -0.60
CA MET A 216 5.35 -1.93 -1.97
C MET A 216 4.07 -1.80 -2.80
N ILE A 217 2.93 -1.44 -2.18
CA ILE A 217 1.67 -1.23 -2.90
C ILE A 217 1.86 -0.11 -3.92
N PRO A 218 1.48 -0.32 -5.19
CA PRO A 218 1.65 0.68 -6.25
C PRO A 218 0.57 1.78 -6.16
N GLY A 219 0.53 2.50 -5.03
CA GLY A 219 -0.53 3.48 -4.72
C GLY A 219 -0.62 4.61 -5.74
N THR A 220 0.51 5.05 -6.30
CA THR A 220 0.55 6.07 -7.35
C THR A 220 -0.06 5.56 -8.66
N ALA A 221 0.17 4.29 -9.02
CA ALA A 221 -0.44 3.69 -10.21
C ALA A 221 -1.95 3.52 -10.03
N ILE A 222 -2.41 3.12 -8.84
CA ILE A 222 -3.83 3.04 -8.50
C ILE A 222 -4.51 4.40 -8.66
N TYR A 223 -3.91 5.47 -8.14
CA TYR A 223 -4.45 6.82 -8.28
C TYR A 223 -4.49 7.27 -9.76
N ARG A 224 -3.41 7.05 -10.52
CA ARG A 224 -3.36 7.39 -11.95
C ARG A 224 -4.41 6.66 -12.76
N THR A 225 -4.69 5.40 -12.43
CA THR A 225 -5.78 4.64 -13.06
C THR A 225 -7.10 5.42 -13.00
N VAL A 226 -7.49 5.85 -11.79
CA VAL A 226 -8.74 6.57 -11.61
C VAL A 226 -8.71 7.94 -12.28
N TYR A 227 -7.58 8.63 -12.22
CA TYR A 227 -7.41 9.92 -12.87
C TYR A 227 -7.54 9.81 -14.39
N TYR A 228 -6.82 8.91 -15.04
CA TYR A 228 -6.86 8.74 -16.52
C TYR A 228 -8.24 8.31 -16.99
N LEU A 229 -8.89 7.38 -16.30
CA LEU A 229 -10.27 6.97 -16.65
C LEU A 229 -11.26 8.14 -16.55
N ASN A 230 -11.13 9.00 -15.54
CA ASN A 230 -12.00 10.17 -15.39
C ASN A 230 -11.66 11.31 -16.36
N SER A 231 -10.44 11.40 -16.86
CA SER A 231 -10.04 12.38 -17.87
C SER A 231 -10.31 11.93 -19.30
N GLY A 232 -10.82 10.70 -19.49
CA GLY A 232 -11.15 10.14 -20.80
C GLY A 232 -9.96 9.44 -21.51
N ASP A 233 -8.79 9.37 -20.89
CA ASP A 233 -7.64 8.61 -21.39
C ASP A 233 -7.75 7.13 -20.94
N ILE A 234 -8.57 6.38 -21.67
CA ILE A 234 -8.89 5.00 -21.35
C ILE A 234 -7.67 4.09 -21.47
N ASP A 235 -6.83 4.30 -22.49
CA ASP A 235 -5.66 3.44 -22.75
C ASP A 235 -4.64 3.53 -21.59
N SER A 236 -4.27 4.73 -21.19
CA SER A 236 -3.40 4.95 -20.03
C SER A 236 -4.06 4.45 -18.74
N GLY A 237 -5.37 4.63 -18.59
CA GLY A 237 -6.15 4.16 -17.44
C GLY A 237 -6.12 2.64 -17.32
N VAL A 238 -6.39 1.91 -18.40
CA VAL A 238 -6.37 0.44 -18.41
C VAL A 238 -4.94 -0.09 -18.21
N GLY A 239 -3.95 0.52 -18.86
CA GLY A 239 -2.54 0.14 -18.71
C GLY A 239 -2.05 0.27 -17.26
N THR A 240 -2.36 1.40 -16.60
CA THR A 240 -1.99 1.61 -15.19
C THR A 240 -2.77 0.69 -14.24
N ALA A 241 -4.06 0.41 -14.53
CA ALA A 241 -4.86 -0.54 -13.76
C ALA A 241 -4.29 -1.96 -13.82
N ALA A 242 -3.94 -2.42 -15.02
CA ALA A 242 -3.32 -3.73 -15.21
C ALA A 242 -1.97 -3.84 -14.47
N SER A 243 -1.11 -2.85 -14.60
CA SER A 243 0.19 -2.81 -13.92
C SER A 243 0.04 -2.80 -12.40
N ALA A 244 -0.89 -2.01 -11.86
CA ALA A 244 -1.17 -1.96 -10.43
C ALA A 244 -1.71 -3.30 -9.90
N SER A 245 -2.68 -3.90 -10.60
CA SER A 245 -3.28 -5.18 -10.23
C SER A 245 -2.26 -6.31 -10.26
N LEU A 246 -1.45 -6.41 -11.31
CA LEU A 246 -0.37 -7.40 -11.41
C LEU A 246 0.66 -7.24 -10.29
N SER A 247 1.01 -6.00 -9.94
CA SER A 247 1.94 -5.74 -8.82
C SER A 247 1.36 -6.21 -7.48
N ILE A 248 0.08 -5.95 -7.21
CA ILE A 248 -0.61 -6.40 -6.00
C ILE A 248 -0.65 -7.92 -5.92
N ILE A 249 -1.03 -8.58 -7.03
CA ILE A 249 -1.04 -10.04 -7.14
C ILE A 249 0.37 -10.61 -6.92
N ALA A 250 1.39 -10.00 -7.51
CA ALA A 250 2.78 -10.41 -7.37
C ALA A 250 3.27 -10.32 -5.91
N ILE A 251 2.91 -9.25 -5.18
CA ILE A 251 3.21 -9.14 -3.75
C ILE A 251 2.52 -10.26 -2.97
N GLY A 252 1.23 -10.49 -3.21
CA GLY A 252 0.49 -11.58 -2.58
C GLY A 252 1.11 -12.94 -2.86
N ALA A 253 1.44 -13.23 -4.12
CA ALA A 253 2.11 -14.46 -4.53
C ALA A 253 3.47 -14.64 -3.84
N GLY A 254 4.28 -13.58 -3.72
CA GLY A 254 5.56 -13.62 -3.00
C GLY A 254 5.37 -14.01 -1.52
N LEU A 255 4.38 -13.43 -0.83
CA LEU A 255 4.05 -13.79 0.55
C LEU A 255 3.56 -15.24 0.68
N VAL A 256 2.72 -15.70 -0.26
CA VAL A 256 2.22 -17.09 -0.30
C VAL A 256 3.35 -18.08 -0.52
N VAL A 257 4.21 -17.86 -1.52
CA VAL A 257 5.36 -18.72 -1.81
C VAL A 257 6.32 -18.77 -0.60
N ALA A 258 6.60 -17.62 0.03
CA ALA A 258 7.39 -17.61 1.25
C ALA A 258 6.76 -18.46 2.36
N ARG A 259 5.41 -18.46 2.45
CA ARG A 259 4.70 -19.26 3.43
C ARG A 259 4.77 -20.75 3.10
N MET A 260 4.58 -21.12 1.84
CA MET A 260 4.72 -22.51 1.39
C MET A 260 6.12 -23.05 1.66
N LEU A 261 7.16 -22.24 1.47
CA LEU A 261 8.54 -22.65 1.72
C LEU A 261 8.90 -22.81 3.22
N THR A 262 8.12 -22.22 4.12
CA THR A 262 8.47 -22.14 5.56
C THR A 262 7.45 -22.80 6.49
N ASP A 263 6.31 -23.22 5.97
CA ASP A 263 5.20 -23.81 6.71
C ASP A 263 4.70 -25.07 5.99
N PRO A 264 4.98 -26.28 6.52
CA PRO A 264 4.57 -27.56 5.89
C PRO A 264 3.05 -27.68 5.69
N ASP A 265 2.25 -27.09 6.57
CA ASP A 265 0.78 -27.16 6.44
C ASP A 265 0.29 -26.39 5.22
N TRP A 266 1.02 -25.35 4.81
CA TRP A 266 0.77 -24.63 3.58
C TRP A 266 1.28 -25.38 2.34
N THR A 267 2.42 -26.02 2.45
CA THR A 267 3.05 -26.77 1.35
C THR A 267 2.17 -27.97 0.96
N PHE A 268 1.65 -28.69 1.94
CA PHE A 268 0.90 -29.91 1.72
C PHE A 268 -0.62 -29.72 1.75
N GLY A 269 -1.11 -28.50 1.83
CA GLY A 269 -2.54 -28.18 1.84
C GLY A 269 -3.32 -28.76 3.02
N ARG A 270 -2.65 -29.15 4.12
CA ARG A 270 -3.27 -29.78 5.30
C ARG A 270 -4.29 -28.90 6.01
N HIS A 271 -4.27 -27.59 5.74
CA HIS A 271 -5.28 -26.64 6.22
C HIS A 271 -6.59 -26.68 5.39
N ILE A 272 -6.61 -27.39 4.25
CA ILE A 272 -7.80 -27.60 3.41
C ILE A 272 -8.30 -29.01 3.72
N ASP A 273 -8.93 -29.19 4.88
CA ASP A 273 -9.54 -30.47 5.24
C ASP A 273 -10.93 -30.58 4.61
N LEU A 274 -10.96 -30.99 3.34
CA LEU A 274 -12.21 -31.22 2.60
C LEU A 274 -12.98 -32.46 3.11
N ARG A 275 -12.34 -33.31 3.92
CA ARG A 275 -12.98 -34.54 4.46
C ARG A 275 -13.89 -34.25 5.65
N LYS A 276 -13.59 -33.24 6.46
CA LYS A 276 -14.39 -32.91 7.64
C LYS A 276 -15.84 -32.48 7.34
N ASN A 277 -16.10 -32.01 6.12
CA ASN A 277 -17.44 -31.58 5.70
C ASN A 277 -18.28 -32.69 5.09
N VAL A 278 -17.76 -33.89 4.90
CA VAL A 278 -18.50 -35.05 4.31
C VAL A 278 -19.03 -35.95 5.40
N ASP A 279 -18.35 -36.06 6.53
CA ASP A 279 -18.75 -36.95 7.63
C ASP A 279 -19.77 -36.33 8.62
N ASP A 280 -20.00 -35.02 8.55
CA ASP A 280 -20.99 -34.30 9.38
C ASP A 280 -22.35 -34.08 8.69
N ARG A 281 -22.67 -34.85 7.63
CA ARG A 281 -23.99 -34.82 6.97
C ARG A 281 -24.68 -36.22 7.08
#